data_d0275a2079a8f05765eda44bf382cae4
#
_entry.id   d0275a2079a8f05765eda44bf382cae4
#
_cell.length_a   1.000
_cell.length_b   1.000
_cell.length_c   1.000
_cell.angle_alpha   90.00
_cell.angle_beta   90.00
_cell.angle_gamma   90.00
#
_symmetry.space_group_name_H-M   'P 1'
#
loop_
_entity.id
_entity.type
_entity.pdbx_description
1 polymer ?
#
loop_
_entity_poly.entity_id
_entity_poly.type
_entity_poly.pdbx_seq_one_letter_code
_entity_poly.pdbx_strand_id
1 'polypeptide(L)'
;MSVVTATPPAGISNRNQPDSCNVLLSVRNVQKVYGAREAVTRALDDVSFDICEGEFVGVMGPSGSGKSTLLNCISTIDTVTSGNIILNGLDITQLRSRQLSKFRRDDLGFIFQDANLLDTLTGFENIALALTIKGEKANDVRAKVDRTADLLGVADVLQKYPRQMSGGQRQRVAAARAIVADPKLVLADEPTGALDSRNAAVLLETLEVLNEKLNATIMMVTHDAVAASYADRILFIKDGKLFNELRRGDADRTDFYQRILEIQAFLSGKQGASSAVGFVASHVSALRK
;
A
#
# COMPACT_ATOMS: atom_id res chain seq x y z
N MET A 1 25.23 -38.80 35.99
CA MET A 1 24.92 -37.40 35.58
C MET A 1 24.30 -37.48 34.20
N SER A 2 23.00 -37.54 34.14
CA SER A 2 22.24 -37.67 32.88
C SER A 2 21.89 -36.29 32.36
N VAL A 3 22.33 -35.97 31.15
CA VAL A 3 22.00 -34.72 30.45
C VAL A 3 20.60 -34.86 29.88
N VAL A 4 19.68 -34.06 30.38
CA VAL A 4 18.32 -33.95 29.84
C VAL A 4 18.37 -32.97 28.66
N THR A 5 18.25 -33.47 27.45
CA THR A 5 18.05 -32.67 26.25
C THR A 5 16.61 -32.20 26.19
N ALA A 6 16.41 -30.91 26.39
CA ALA A 6 15.09 -30.28 26.21
C ALA A 6 14.76 -30.15 24.71
N THR A 7 13.68 -30.77 24.30
CA THR A 7 13.06 -30.63 22.96
C THR A 7 12.46 -29.22 22.85
N PRO A 8 12.67 -28.47 21.76
CA PRO A 8 12.02 -27.19 21.58
C PRO A 8 10.52 -27.38 21.35
N PRO A 9 9.68 -26.45 21.84
CA PRO A 9 8.21 -26.55 21.68
C PRO A 9 7.85 -26.37 20.20
N ALA A 10 6.88 -27.21 19.78
CA ALA A 10 6.30 -27.26 18.44
C ALA A 10 5.78 -25.87 18.01
N GLY A 11 5.94 -25.60 16.70
CA GLY A 11 5.69 -24.34 16.04
C GLY A 11 4.36 -23.68 16.39
N ILE A 12 4.41 -22.38 16.58
CA ILE A 12 3.24 -21.49 16.70
C ILE A 12 2.57 -21.49 15.32
N SER A 13 1.48 -22.24 15.22
CA SER A 13 0.56 -22.19 14.08
C SER A 13 -0.08 -20.80 14.05
N ASN A 14 0.21 -20.04 13.00
CA ASN A 14 -0.39 -18.75 12.67
C ASN A 14 -1.87 -18.98 12.26
N ARG A 15 -2.77 -19.12 13.23
CA ARG A 15 -4.21 -19.31 13.01
C ARG A 15 -4.86 -17.95 12.79
N ASN A 16 -4.83 -17.44 11.57
CA ASN A 16 -5.77 -16.40 11.04
C ASN A 16 -5.38 -15.97 9.61
N GLN A 17 -4.81 -16.86 8.80
CA GLN A 17 -4.90 -16.70 7.35
C GLN A 17 -6.20 -17.37 6.89
N PRO A 18 -6.99 -16.74 6.00
CA PRO A 18 -8.07 -17.47 5.33
C PRO A 18 -7.45 -18.68 4.60
N ASP A 19 -8.07 -19.85 4.72
CA ASP A 19 -7.57 -21.16 4.27
C ASP A 19 -7.25 -21.27 2.75
N SER A 20 -7.25 -20.16 2.00
CA SER A 20 -6.93 -20.11 0.56
C SER A 20 -6.45 -18.72 0.09
N CYS A 21 -5.52 -18.07 0.82
CA CYS A 21 -4.93 -16.81 0.36
C CYS A 21 -3.89 -17.08 -0.75
N ASN A 22 -4.14 -16.55 -1.96
CA ASN A 22 -3.12 -16.49 -3.01
C ASN A 22 -2.20 -15.29 -2.72
N VAL A 23 -0.99 -15.55 -2.21
CA VAL A 23 -0.04 -14.49 -1.85
C VAL A 23 0.51 -13.84 -3.11
N LEU A 24 0.19 -12.56 -3.31
CA LEU A 24 0.71 -11.74 -4.39
C LEU A 24 2.05 -11.11 -4.04
N LEU A 25 2.13 -10.44 -2.87
CA LEU A 25 3.34 -9.79 -2.38
C LEU A 25 3.80 -10.47 -1.10
N SER A 26 5.09 -10.84 -1.05
CA SER A 26 5.73 -11.42 0.13
C SER A 26 6.97 -10.61 0.48
N VAL A 27 6.98 -10.02 1.66
CA VAL A 27 8.11 -9.27 2.23
C VAL A 27 8.72 -10.12 3.34
N ARG A 28 10.04 -10.39 3.29
CA ARG A 28 10.73 -11.29 4.21
C ARG A 28 11.99 -10.67 4.78
N ASN A 29 12.02 -10.46 6.08
CA ASN A 29 13.14 -9.97 6.87
C ASN A 29 13.82 -8.74 6.25
N VAL A 30 13.02 -7.83 5.68
CA VAL A 30 13.51 -6.67 4.94
C VAL A 30 14.12 -5.68 5.91
N GLN A 31 15.37 -5.30 5.61
CA GLN A 31 16.09 -4.24 6.29
C GLN A 31 16.50 -3.16 5.28
N LYS A 32 16.43 -1.91 5.71
CA LYS A 32 16.94 -0.77 4.96
C LYS A 32 17.71 0.15 5.87
N VAL A 33 18.98 0.35 5.52
CA VAL A 33 19.91 1.18 6.26
C VAL A 33 20.43 2.28 5.33
N TYR A 34 20.38 3.52 5.80
CA TYR A 34 20.97 4.68 5.13
C TYR A 34 22.19 5.17 5.90
N GLY A 35 23.12 5.80 5.19
CA GLY A 35 24.33 6.38 5.77
C GLY A 35 25.50 5.40 5.81
N ALA A 36 26.64 5.88 6.29
CA ALA A 36 27.88 5.13 6.45
C ALA A 36 28.65 5.61 7.69
N ARG A 37 29.44 4.72 8.27
CA ARG A 37 30.30 4.96 9.42
C ARG A 37 29.53 5.43 10.66
N GLU A 38 29.63 6.73 11.04
CA GLU A 38 29.11 7.27 12.32
C GLU A 38 27.63 7.72 12.25
N ALA A 39 27.06 7.89 11.05
CA ALA A 39 25.67 8.32 10.84
C ALA A 39 24.86 7.25 10.12
N VAL A 40 24.47 6.20 10.85
CA VAL A 40 23.67 5.09 10.33
C VAL A 40 22.22 5.24 10.80
N THR A 41 21.28 5.33 9.86
CA THR A 41 19.84 5.31 10.14
C THR A 41 19.24 4.02 9.62
N ARG A 42 18.67 3.22 10.51
CA ARG A 42 17.94 2.00 10.16
C ARG A 42 16.46 2.36 9.92
N ALA A 43 16.09 2.54 8.65
CA ALA A 43 14.75 2.93 8.27
C ALA A 43 13.76 1.77 8.24
N LEU A 44 14.24 0.54 7.94
CA LEU A 44 13.48 -0.71 8.08
C LEU A 44 14.35 -1.72 8.83
N ASP A 45 13.76 -2.45 9.76
CA ASP A 45 14.42 -3.39 10.65
C ASP A 45 13.60 -4.66 10.83
N ASP A 46 13.89 -5.67 10.00
CA ASP A 46 13.26 -6.99 10.02
C ASP A 46 11.76 -6.98 9.75
N VAL A 47 11.33 -6.27 8.69
CA VAL A 47 9.93 -6.19 8.29
C VAL A 47 9.55 -7.44 7.48
N SER A 48 8.49 -8.13 7.91
CA SER A 48 7.95 -9.32 7.23
C SER A 48 6.43 -9.31 7.25
N PHE A 49 5.80 -9.46 6.08
CA PHE A 49 4.35 -9.62 5.90
C PHE A 49 4.04 -10.14 4.50
N ASP A 50 2.79 -10.57 4.30
CA ASP A 50 2.24 -10.97 3.01
C ASP A 50 1.04 -10.08 2.64
N ILE A 51 0.80 -9.89 1.34
CA ILE A 51 -0.45 -9.31 0.79
C ILE A 51 -1.02 -10.33 -0.19
N CYS A 52 -2.31 -10.64 -0.03
CA CYS A 52 -3.05 -11.54 -0.91
C CYS A 52 -3.54 -10.82 -2.17
N GLU A 53 -3.77 -11.57 -3.26
CA GLU A 53 -4.47 -11.02 -4.43
C GLU A 53 -5.84 -10.46 -4.03
N GLY A 54 -6.17 -9.28 -4.55
CA GLY A 54 -7.43 -8.60 -4.29
C GLY A 54 -7.54 -7.99 -2.87
N GLU A 55 -6.46 -7.97 -2.08
CA GLU A 55 -6.49 -7.37 -0.74
C GLU A 55 -6.21 -5.85 -0.81
N PHE A 56 -6.98 -5.06 -0.09
CA PHE A 56 -6.70 -3.64 0.13
C PHE A 56 -6.02 -3.46 1.49
N VAL A 57 -4.72 -3.20 1.48
CA VAL A 57 -3.90 -3.06 2.70
C VAL A 57 -3.51 -1.61 2.92
N GLY A 58 -3.79 -1.09 4.12
CA GLY A 58 -3.28 0.18 4.60
C GLY A 58 -1.97 0.00 5.38
N VAL A 59 -1.02 0.92 5.21
CA VAL A 59 0.21 0.98 6.01
C VAL A 59 0.23 2.30 6.77
N MET A 60 0.19 2.22 8.09
CA MET A 60 0.12 3.36 8.98
C MET A 60 1.32 3.42 9.95
N GLY A 61 1.52 4.57 10.55
CA GLY A 61 2.54 4.78 11.58
C GLY A 61 2.98 6.24 11.66
N PRO A 62 3.73 6.61 12.71
CA PRO A 62 4.22 7.99 12.88
C PRO A 62 5.11 8.45 11.71
N SER A 63 5.32 9.77 11.62
CA SER A 63 6.31 10.31 10.66
C SER A 63 7.70 9.72 10.96
N GLY A 64 8.44 9.36 9.91
CA GLY A 64 9.76 8.75 10.04
C GLY A 64 9.76 7.26 10.42
N SER A 65 8.60 6.59 10.54
CA SER A 65 8.56 5.17 10.92
C SER A 65 9.00 4.19 9.84
N GLY A 66 9.27 4.62 8.61
CA GLY A 66 9.76 3.78 7.52
C GLY A 66 8.73 3.46 6.43
N LYS A 67 7.49 3.99 6.47
CA LYS A 67 6.42 3.70 5.51
C LYS A 67 6.80 3.99 4.06
N SER A 68 7.23 5.21 3.77
CA SER A 68 7.64 5.60 2.40
C SER A 68 8.91 4.86 1.97
N THR A 69 9.80 4.52 2.91
CA THR A 69 10.96 3.66 2.63
C THR A 69 10.51 2.26 2.21
N LEU A 70 9.53 1.67 2.92
CA LEU A 70 8.98 0.37 2.56
C LEU A 70 8.34 0.42 1.16
N LEU A 71 7.51 1.43 0.89
CA LEU A 71 6.88 1.63 -0.41
C LEU A 71 7.94 1.79 -1.51
N ASN A 72 9.00 2.57 -1.28
CA ASN A 72 10.10 2.76 -2.23
C ASN A 72 10.88 1.45 -2.49
N CYS A 73 11.06 0.59 -1.48
CA CYS A 73 11.68 -0.72 -1.67
C CYS A 73 10.79 -1.66 -2.49
N ILE A 74 9.48 -1.72 -2.21
CA ILE A 74 8.52 -2.54 -2.97
C ILE A 74 8.41 -2.05 -4.41
N SER A 75 8.45 -0.74 -4.62
CA SER A 75 8.39 -0.13 -5.95
C SER A 75 9.71 -0.20 -6.73
N THR A 76 10.76 -0.71 -6.10
CA THR A 76 12.11 -0.74 -6.68
C THR A 76 12.68 0.63 -7.05
N ILE A 77 12.15 1.71 -6.45
CA ILE A 77 12.74 3.05 -6.50
C ILE A 77 14.01 3.06 -5.62
N ASP A 78 13.96 2.35 -4.50
CA ASP A 78 15.11 2.11 -3.64
C ASP A 78 15.37 0.60 -3.49
N THR A 79 16.57 0.23 -3.06
CA THR A 79 16.99 -1.15 -2.86
C THR A 79 17.03 -1.50 -1.38
N VAL A 80 16.64 -2.72 -1.02
CA VAL A 80 16.80 -3.23 0.35
C VAL A 80 18.29 -3.41 0.70
N THR A 81 18.64 -3.30 1.97
CA THR A 81 20.00 -3.62 2.45
C THR A 81 20.14 -5.14 2.65
N SER A 82 19.08 -5.79 3.14
CA SER A 82 18.97 -7.25 3.27
C SER A 82 17.50 -7.68 3.30
N GLY A 83 17.25 -8.99 3.19
CA GLY A 83 15.93 -9.56 3.06
C GLY A 83 15.47 -9.64 1.59
N ASN A 84 14.27 -10.13 1.37
CA ASN A 84 13.71 -10.36 0.03
C ASN A 84 12.32 -9.78 -0.08
N ILE A 85 11.97 -9.32 -1.29
CA ILE A 85 10.62 -8.91 -1.67
C ILE A 85 10.24 -9.70 -2.93
N ILE A 86 9.16 -10.47 -2.83
CA ILE A 86 8.68 -11.33 -3.90
C ILE A 86 7.31 -10.84 -4.33
N LEU A 87 7.14 -10.45 -5.59
CA LEU A 87 5.85 -10.10 -6.18
C LEU A 87 5.47 -11.12 -7.25
N ASN A 88 4.31 -11.74 -7.11
CA ASN A 88 3.80 -12.74 -8.05
C ASN A 88 4.85 -13.83 -8.38
N GLY A 89 5.55 -14.34 -7.36
CA GLY A 89 6.61 -15.35 -7.48
C GLY A 89 7.95 -14.83 -7.98
N LEU A 90 8.09 -13.54 -8.33
CA LEU A 90 9.33 -12.92 -8.80
C LEU A 90 10.04 -12.21 -7.64
N ASP A 91 11.26 -12.60 -7.31
CA ASP A 91 12.11 -11.87 -6.35
C ASP A 91 12.62 -10.56 -7.00
N ILE A 92 11.99 -9.43 -6.61
CA ILE A 92 12.30 -8.13 -7.16
C ILE A 92 13.62 -7.56 -6.65
N THR A 93 14.17 -8.09 -5.56
CA THR A 93 15.46 -7.64 -5.00
C THR A 93 16.64 -8.10 -5.85
N GLN A 94 16.45 -9.11 -6.71
CA GLN A 94 17.47 -9.66 -7.62
C GLN A 94 17.42 -9.05 -9.02
N LEU A 95 16.45 -8.17 -9.31
CA LEU A 95 16.27 -7.58 -10.64
C LEU A 95 17.36 -6.57 -10.96
N ARG A 96 17.75 -6.50 -12.22
CA ARG A 96 18.73 -5.52 -12.74
C ARG A 96 18.07 -4.50 -13.68
N SER A 97 18.70 -3.37 -13.88
CA SER A 97 18.22 -2.17 -14.58
C SER A 97 17.08 -2.33 -15.59
N ARG A 98 17.25 -3.13 -16.67
CA ARG A 98 16.20 -3.35 -17.67
C ARG A 98 15.00 -4.11 -17.12
N GLN A 99 15.24 -5.07 -16.24
CA GLN A 99 14.18 -5.87 -15.58
C GLN A 99 13.38 -5.01 -14.61
N LEU A 100 14.04 -4.10 -13.86
CA LEU A 100 13.38 -3.15 -12.98
C LEU A 100 12.43 -2.22 -13.73
N SER A 101 12.88 -1.67 -14.89
CA SER A 101 12.02 -0.81 -15.70
C SER A 101 10.82 -1.58 -16.28
N LYS A 102 11.03 -2.82 -16.71
CA LYS A 102 9.95 -3.69 -17.17
C LYS A 102 8.97 -4.02 -16.03
N PHE A 103 9.47 -4.40 -14.86
CA PHE A 103 8.68 -4.69 -13.68
C PHE A 103 7.79 -3.50 -13.29
N ARG A 104 8.36 -2.29 -13.14
CA ARG A 104 7.58 -1.09 -12.81
C ARG A 104 6.51 -0.76 -13.85
N ARG A 105 6.79 -0.99 -15.13
CA ARG A 105 5.87 -0.73 -16.23
C ARG A 105 4.71 -1.72 -16.29
N ASP A 106 5.02 -3.01 -16.07
CA ASP A 106 4.09 -4.11 -16.36
C ASP A 106 3.28 -4.54 -15.14
N ASP A 107 3.88 -4.46 -13.94
CA ASP A 107 3.33 -5.05 -12.72
C ASP A 107 2.87 -4.04 -11.67
N LEU A 108 3.30 -2.76 -11.76
CA LEU A 108 2.98 -1.74 -10.76
C LEU A 108 2.13 -0.58 -11.30
N GLY A 109 1.17 -0.15 -10.49
CA GLY A 109 0.47 1.13 -10.64
C GLY A 109 0.84 2.07 -9.50
N PHE A 110 0.96 3.37 -9.78
CA PHE A 110 1.33 4.37 -8.76
C PHE A 110 0.33 5.49 -8.65
N ILE A 111 -0.10 5.78 -7.42
CA ILE A 111 -0.90 6.94 -7.04
C ILE A 111 -0.12 7.70 -5.98
N PHE A 112 0.33 8.91 -6.30
CA PHE A 112 1.10 9.77 -5.39
C PHE A 112 0.19 10.81 -4.71
N GLN A 113 0.68 11.41 -3.65
CA GLN A 113 0.03 12.53 -2.95
C GLN A 113 -0.29 13.68 -3.91
N ASP A 114 0.71 14.11 -4.69
CA ASP A 114 0.49 14.97 -5.85
C ASP A 114 0.17 14.09 -7.07
N ALA A 115 -0.82 14.47 -7.85
CA ALA A 115 -1.29 13.68 -9.00
C ALA A 115 -0.19 13.40 -10.04
N ASN A 116 0.86 14.22 -10.07
CA ASN A 116 2.02 14.08 -10.97
C ASN A 116 1.60 13.83 -12.43
N LEU A 117 0.57 14.58 -12.89
CA LEU A 117 0.17 14.58 -14.28
C LEU A 117 1.15 15.44 -15.10
N LEU A 118 1.33 15.06 -16.35
CA LEU A 118 2.09 15.87 -17.31
C LEU A 118 1.21 17.02 -17.78
N ASP A 119 1.61 18.25 -17.47
CA ASP A 119 0.83 19.47 -17.76
C ASP A 119 0.65 19.76 -19.25
N THR A 120 1.53 19.19 -20.08
CA THR A 120 1.51 19.29 -21.54
C THR A 120 0.56 18.28 -22.20
N LEU A 121 0.03 17.34 -21.45
CA LEU A 121 -0.87 16.29 -21.91
C LEU A 121 -2.28 16.50 -21.34
N THR A 122 -3.29 16.18 -22.13
CA THR A 122 -4.69 16.11 -21.69
C THR A 122 -4.91 14.97 -20.68
N GLY A 123 -6.09 14.90 -20.07
CA GLY A 123 -6.48 13.78 -19.21
C GLY A 123 -6.40 12.44 -19.95
N PHE A 124 -6.93 12.39 -21.17
CA PHE A 124 -6.84 11.21 -22.04
C PHE A 124 -5.40 10.78 -22.26
N GLU A 125 -4.53 11.70 -22.68
CA GLU A 125 -3.13 11.40 -22.99
C GLU A 125 -2.34 10.99 -21.74
N ASN A 126 -2.62 11.59 -20.57
CA ASN A 126 -2.02 11.17 -19.30
C ASN A 126 -2.36 9.71 -18.98
N ILE A 127 -3.63 9.30 -19.15
CA ILE A 127 -4.05 7.92 -18.92
C ILE A 127 -3.47 6.99 -19.99
N ALA A 128 -3.58 7.37 -21.27
CA ALA A 128 -3.08 6.58 -22.41
C ALA A 128 -1.57 6.34 -22.37
N LEU A 129 -0.81 7.23 -21.70
CA LEU A 129 0.64 7.13 -21.58
C LEU A 129 1.09 5.77 -21.01
N ALA A 130 0.40 5.27 -19.98
CA ALA A 130 0.73 3.98 -19.37
C ALA A 130 0.58 2.82 -20.36
N LEU A 131 -0.47 2.81 -21.15
CA LEU A 131 -0.72 1.82 -22.20
C LEU A 131 0.29 1.93 -23.35
N THR A 132 0.63 3.17 -23.73
CA THR A 132 1.63 3.43 -24.79
C THR A 132 3.01 2.92 -24.40
N ILE A 133 3.42 3.16 -23.13
CA ILE A 133 4.70 2.67 -22.61
C ILE A 133 4.70 1.13 -22.51
N LYS A 134 3.54 0.52 -22.21
CA LYS A 134 3.37 -0.94 -22.18
C LYS A 134 3.40 -1.55 -23.59
N GLY A 135 3.20 -0.76 -24.64
CA GLY A 135 3.20 -1.21 -26.05
C GLY A 135 1.85 -1.75 -26.52
N GLU A 136 0.76 -1.30 -25.91
CA GLU A 136 -0.61 -1.66 -26.33
C GLU A 136 -0.91 -1.16 -27.75
N LYS A 137 -1.76 -1.90 -28.46
CA LYS A 137 -2.18 -1.51 -29.81
C LYS A 137 -3.04 -0.25 -29.77
N ALA A 138 -2.79 0.68 -30.69
CA ALA A 138 -3.49 1.98 -30.72
C ALA A 138 -5.03 1.85 -30.73
N ASN A 139 -5.58 0.83 -31.39
CA ASN A 139 -7.02 0.60 -31.44
C ASN A 139 -7.61 0.21 -30.07
N ASP A 140 -6.81 -0.42 -29.20
CA ASP A 140 -7.28 -0.88 -27.88
C ASP A 140 -7.12 0.22 -26.82
N VAL A 141 -6.17 1.15 -27.02
CA VAL A 141 -5.86 2.24 -26.07
C VAL A 141 -7.12 3.07 -25.77
N ARG A 142 -7.83 3.51 -26.83
CA ARG A 142 -9.02 4.36 -26.67
C ARG A 142 -10.08 3.68 -25.81
N ALA A 143 -10.44 2.45 -26.15
CA ALA A 143 -11.47 1.71 -25.44
C ALA A 143 -11.12 1.45 -23.96
N LYS A 144 -9.82 1.17 -23.66
CA LYS A 144 -9.34 0.98 -22.29
C LYS A 144 -9.39 2.30 -21.51
N VAL A 145 -8.96 3.41 -22.10
CA VAL A 145 -8.99 4.73 -21.46
C VAL A 145 -10.41 5.15 -21.16
N ASP A 146 -11.33 5.09 -22.15
CA ASP A 146 -12.73 5.49 -22.00
C ASP A 146 -13.39 4.67 -20.86
N ARG A 147 -13.24 3.32 -20.86
CA ARG A 147 -13.75 2.45 -19.79
C ARG A 147 -13.23 2.82 -18.41
N THR A 148 -11.92 3.07 -18.31
CA THR A 148 -11.30 3.42 -17.03
C THR A 148 -11.75 4.80 -16.55
N ALA A 149 -11.90 5.76 -17.48
CA ALA A 149 -12.38 7.08 -17.18
C ALA A 149 -13.84 7.10 -16.69
N ASP A 150 -14.69 6.28 -17.29
CA ASP A 150 -16.08 6.10 -16.85
C ASP A 150 -16.13 5.52 -15.43
N LEU A 151 -15.31 4.50 -15.16
CA LEU A 151 -15.25 3.86 -13.83
C LEU A 151 -14.83 4.83 -12.73
N LEU A 152 -13.88 5.75 -13.04
CA LEU A 152 -13.38 6.72 -12.07
C LEU A 152 -14.11 8.08 -12.11
N GLY A 153 -15.16 8.21 -12.94
CA GLY A 153 -15.93 9.44 -13.05
C GLY A 153 -15.11 10.63 -13.52
N VAL A 154 -14.26 10.44 -14.55
CA VAL A 154 -13.38 11.46 -15.14
C VAL A 154 -13.56 11.59 -16.67
N ALA A 155 -14.59 10.99 -17.24
CA ALA A 155 -14.85 11.04 -18.68
C ALA A 155 -15.04 12.49 -19.19
N ASP A 156 -15.65 13.37 -18.38
CA ASP A 156 -15.92 14.78 -18.68
C ASP A 156 -14.65 15.65 -18.74
N VAL A 157 -13.52 15.15 -18.23
CA VAL A 157 -12.24 15.87 -18.18
C VAL A 157 -11.15 15.29 -19.06
N LEU A 158 -11.44 14.24 -19.83
CA LEU A 158 -10.46 13.60 -20.71
C LEU A 158 -9.80 14.55 -21.71
N GLN A 159 -10.54 15.54 -22.18
CA GLN A 159 -10.02 16.53 -23.15
C GLN A 159 -9.43 17.78 -22.48
N LYS A 160 -9.43 17.86 -21.15
CA LYS A 160 -8.87 18.99 -20.41
C LYS A 160 -7.40 18.75 -20.07
N TYR A 161 -6.64 19.83 -19.97
CA TYR A 161 -5.29 19.81 -19.41
C TYR A 161 -5.35 19.86 -17.87
N PRO A 162 -4.33 19.37 -17.15
CA PRO A 162 -4.31 19.33 -15.68
C PRO A 162 -4.64 20.65 -15.01
N ARG A 163 -4.17 21.79 -15.57
CA ARG A 163 -4.47 23.14 -15.09
C ARG A 163 -5.95 23.54 -15.16
N GLN A 164 -6.76 22.82 -15.94
CA GLN A 164 -8.19 23.06 -16.13
C GLN A 164 -9.06 22.16 -15.25
N MET A 165 -8.42 21.28 -14.46
CA MET A 165 -9.06 20.29 -13.60
C MET A 165 -8.99 20.73 -12.13
N SER A 166 -10.00 20.35 -11.34
CA SER A 166 -9.93 20.46 -9.88
C SER A 166 -8.86 19.48 -9.32
N GLY A 167 -8.44 19.67 -8.05
CA GLY A 167 -7.51 18.76 -7.39
C GLY A 167 -8.00 17.31 -7.39
N GLY A 168 -9.27 17.10 -7.05
CA GLY A 168 -9.89 15.78 -7.07
C GLY A 168 -9.98 15.15 -8.47
N GLN A 169 -10.26 15.97 -9.50
CA GLN A 169 -10.24 15.47 -10.90
C GLN A 169 -8.84 15.04 -11.31
N ARG A 170 -7.81 15.85 -11.00
CA ARG A 170 -6.41 15.47 -11.28
C ARG A 170 -6.04 14.16 -10.59
N GLN A 171 -6.41 14.00 -9.32
CA GLN A 171 -6.08 12.80 -8.56
C GLN A 171 -6.79 11.55 -9.12
N ARG A 172 -8.07 11.65 -9.53
CA ARG A 172 -8.76 10.54 -10.18
C ARG A 172 -8.21 10.22 -11.57
N VAL A 173 -7.76 11.21 -12.34
CA VAL A 173 -7.04 10.97 -13.61
C VAL A 173 -5.70 10.25 -13.36
N ALA A 174 -4.98 10.62 -12.29
CA ALA A 174 -3.76 9.92 -11.89
C ALA A 174 -4.04 8.47 -11.45
N ALA A 175 -5.13 8.23 -10.72
CA ALA A 175 -5.59 6.88 -10.38
C ALA A 175 -5.96 6.09 -11.64
N ALA A 176 -6.66 6.71 -12.62
CA ALA A 176 -6.96 6.09 -13.91
C ALA A 176 -5.67 5.67 -14.64
N ARG A 177 -4.67 6.55 -14.70
CA ARG A 177 -3.36 6.25 -15.28
C ARG A 177 -2.68 5.07 -14.59
N ALA A 178 -2.80 4.98 -13.25
CA ALA A 178 -2.18 3.93 -12.47
C ALA A 178 -2.76 2.54 -12.77
N ILE A 179 -4.07 2.45 -13.07
CA ILE A 179 -4.78 1.16 -13.20
C ILE A 179 -5.06 0.74 -14.64
N VAL A 180 -5.04 1.66 -15.60
CA VAL A 180 -5.47 1.40 -17.00
C VAL A 180 -4.68 0.28 -17.67
N ALA A 181 -3.44 0.06 -17.22
CA ALA A 181 -2.55 -0.97 -17.74
C ALA A 181 -2.71 -2.33 -17.02
N ASP A 182 -3.71 -2.47 -16.14
CA ASP A 182 -3.98 -3.68 -15.36
C ASP A 182 -2.74 -4.16 -14.58
N PRO A 183 -2.24 -3.37 -13.60
CA PRO A 183 -1.09 -3.73 -12.80
C PRO A 183 -1.45 -4.84 -11.81
N LYS A 184 -0.44 -5.61 -11.37
CA LYS A 184 -0.59 -6.61 -10.32
C LYS A 184 -0.80 -5.97 -8.95
N LEU A 185 -0.09 -4.88 -8.68
CA LEU A 185 -0.14 -4.16 -7.41
C LEU A 185 -0.24 -2.65 -7.64
N VAL A 186 -1.21 -2.03 -7.01
CA VAL A 186 -1.34 -0.56 -6.95
C VAL A 186 -0.72 -0.08 -5.65
N LEU A 187 0.26 0.82 -5.76
CA LEU A 187 0.91 1.49 -4.64
C LEU A 187 0.39 2.92 -4.54
N ALA A 188 -0.19 3.29 -3.41
CA ALA A 188 -0.70 4.63 -3.15
C ALA A 188 0.05 5.25 -1.98
N ASP A 189 0.74 6.36 -2.21
CA ASP A 189 1.48 7.10 -1.18
C ASP A 189 0.73 8.38 -0.82
N GLU A 190 0.09 8.38 0.36
CA GLU A 190 -0.71 9.50 0.88
C GLU A 190 -1.70 10.08 -0.16
N PRO A 191 -2.51 9.26 -0.86
CA PRO A 191 -3.23 9.67 -2.07
C PRO A 191 -4.26 10.78 -1.83
N THR A 192 -4.66 11.01 -0.57
CA THR A 192 -5.62 12.02 -0.14
C THR A 192 -4.98 13.28 0.44
N GLY A 193 -3.65 13.29 0.64
CA GLY A 193 -2.96 14.33 1.40
C GLY A 193 -3.05 15.75 0.82
N ALA A 194 -3.30 15.89 -0.49
CA ALA A 194 -3.48 17.17 -1.17
C ALA A 194 -4.95 17.52 -1.46
N LEU A 195 -5.92 16.74 -0.93
CA LEU A 195 -7.34 16.88 -1.23
C LEU A 195 -8.14 17.42 -0.03
N ASP A 196 -9.22 18.16 -0.32
CA ASP A 196 -10.26 18.40 0.67
C ASP A 196 -11.04 17.12 1.00
N SER A 197 -11.75 17.13 2.12
CA SER A 197 -12.46 15.96 2.66
C SER A 197 -13.45 15.33 1.67
N ARG A 198 -14.13 16.14 0.85
CA ARG A 198 -15.09 15.64 -0.14
C ARG A 198 -14.39 14.91 -1.28
N ASN A 199 -13.34 15.52 -1.84
CA ASN A 199 -12.56 14.89 -2.91
C ASN A 199 -11.79 13.68 -2.42
N ALA A 200 -11.29 13.68 -1.17
CA ALA A 200 -10.67 12.55 -0.52
C ALA A 200 -11.64 11.37 -0.42
N ALA A 201 -12.87 11.60 0.06
CA ALA A 201 -13.89 10.55 0.15
C ALA A 201 -14.18 9.92 -1.23
N VAL A 202 -14.39 10.75 -2.26
CA VAL A 202 -14.65 10.26 -3.64
C VAL A 202 -13.48 9.42 -4.18
N LEU A 203 -12.24 9.81 -3.90
CA LEU A 203 -11.07 9.02 -4.30
C LEU A 203 -11.02 7.67 -3.58
N LEU A 204 -11.24 7.66 -2.26
CA LEU A 204 -11.20 6.44 -1.44
C LEU A 204 -12.32 5.47 -1.83
N GLU A 205 -13.55 5.96 -2.03
CA GLU A 205 -14.66 5.17 -2.58
C GLU A 205 -14.29 4.58 -3.96
N THR A 206 -13.59 5.35 -4.78
CA THR A 206 -13.10 4.86 -6.07
C THR A 206 -12.10 3.72 -5.89
N LEU A 207 -11.13 3.84 -4.96
CA LEU A 207 -10.17 2.77 -4.69
C LEU A 207 -10.85 1.51 -4.14
N GLU A 208 -11.85 1.67 -3.27
CA GLU A 208 -12.68 0.57 -2.77
C GLU A 208 -13.43 -0.14 -3.92
N VAL A 209 -14.05 0.62 -4.83
CA VAL A 209 -14.70 0.06 -6.03
C VAL A 209 -13.72 -0.70 -6.92
N LEU A 210 -12.49 -0.19 -7.11
CA LEU A 210 -11.45 -0.88 -7.86
C LEU A 210 -11.06 -2.21 -7.21
N ASN A 211 -10.93 -2.22 -5.89
CA ASN A 211 -10.64 -3.43 -5.14
C ASN A 211 -11.79 -4.44 -5.23
N GLU A 212 -13.02 -4.03 -4.90
CA GLU A 212 -14.18 -4.93 -4.85
C GLU A 212 -14.63 -5.45 -6.22
N LYS A 213 -14.63 -4.57 -7.25
CA LYS A 213 -15.20 -4.94 -8.58
C LYS A 213 -14.16 -5.45 -9.56
N LEU A 214 -12.91 -4.99 -9.47
CA LEU A 214 -11.83 -5.39 -10.38
C LEU A 214 -10.81 -6.32 -9.70
N ASN A 215 -11.03 -6.67 -8.43
CA ASN A 215 -10.09 -7.47 -7.64
C ASN A 215 -8.67 -6.87 -7.62
N ALA A 216 -8.57 -5.52 -7.68
CA ALA A 216 -7.30 -4.84 -7.67
C ALA A 216 -6.63 -5.00 -6.30
N THR A 217 -5.37 -5.44 -6.27
CA THR A 217 -4.59 -5.45 -5.03
C THR A 217 -4.01 -4.07 -4.79
N ILE A 218 -4.28 -3.49 -3.63
CA ILE A 218 -3.90 -2.11 -3.30
C ILE A 218 -3.11 -2.09 -1.99
N MET A 219 -1.95 -1.43 -2.00
CA MET A 219 -1.21 -1.07 -0.80
C MET A 219 -1.16 0.46 -0.68
N MET A 220 -1.81 1.00 0.34
CA MET A 220 -1.92 2.44 0.58
C MET A 220 -1.14 2.83 1.83
N VAL A 221 -0.18 3.72 1.69
CA VAL A 221 0.47 4.39 2.81
C VAL A 221 -0.33 5.63 3.18
N THR A 222 -0.69 5.76 4.45
CA THR A 222 -1.39 6.95 4.95
C THR A 222 -1.16 7.14 6.45
N HIS A 223 -1.28 8.37 6.92
CA HIS A 223 -1.37 8.71 8.34
C HIS A 223 -2.79 9.07 8.77
N ASP A 224 -3.72 9.17 7.82
CA ASP A 224 -5.13 9.49 8.05
C ASP A 224 -5.93 8.21 8.35
N ALA A 225 -6.52 8.15 9.54
CA ALA A 225 -7.35 7.03 9.98
C ALA A 225 -8.64 6.88 9.18
N VAL A 226 -9.18 7.97 8.62
CA VAL A 226 -10.36 7.91 7.74
C VAL A 226 -9.97 7.20 6.44
N ALA A 227 -8.87 7.59 5.80
CA ALA A 227 -8.38 6.92 4.61
C ALA A 227 -8.08 5.44 4.88
N ALA A 228 -7.41 5.14 6.00
CA ALA A 228 -7.08 3.78 6.40
C ALA A 228 -8.33 2.89 6.59
N SER A 229 -9.45 3.45 7.06
CA SER A 229 -10.69 2.68 7.32
C SER A 229 -11.33 2.07 6.06
N TYR A 230 -10.92 2.47 4.86
CA TYR A 230 -11.34 1.88 3.61
C TYR A 230 -10.62 0.56 3.28
N ALA A 231 -9.48 0.30 3.93
CA ALA A 231 -8.73 -0.93 3.71
C ALA A 231 -9.35 -2.14 4.44
N ASP A 232 -9.01 -3.35 3.99
CA ASP A 232 -9.40 -4.60 4.66
C ASP A 232 -8.53 -4.88 5.88
N ARG A 233 -7.26 -4.42 5.82
CA ARG A 233 -6.25 -4.65 6.84
C ARG A 233 -5.29 -3.48 6.93
N ILE A 234 -4.85 -3.20 8.16
CA ILE A 234 -3.85 -2.16 8.43
C ILE A 234 -2.60 -2.79 9.04
N LEU A 235 -1.45 -2.47 8.46
CA LEU A 235 -0.13 -2.75 8.98
C LEU A 235 0.40 -1.49 9.68
N PHE A 236 0.65 -1.56 10.97
CA PHE A 236 1.22 -0.45 11.72
C PHE A 236 2.74 -0.59 11.79
N ILE A 237 3.47 0.42 11.29
CA ILE A 237 4.93 0.46 11.33
C ILE A 237 5.36 1.49 12.37
N LYS A 238 6.29 1.10 13.24
CA LYS A 238 6.93 1.95 14.24
C LYS A 238 8.42 1.64 14.29
N ASP A 239 9.24 2.69 14.25
CA ASP A 239 10.72 2.59 14.36
C ASP A 239 11.30 1.54 13.40
N GLY A 240 10.81 1.51 12.16
CA GLY A 240 11.24 0.60 11.11
C GLY A 240 10.76 -0.83 11.24
N LYS A 241 9.89 -1.17 12.19
CA LYS A 241 9.38 -2.52 12.44
C LYS A 241 7.88 -2.59 12.26
N LEU A 242 7.39 -3.77 11.87
CA LEU A 242 5.96 -4.08 11.96
C LEU A 242 5.60 -4.17 13.45
N PHE A 243 4.78 -3.21 13.91
CA PHE A 243 4.37 -3.10 15.31
C PHE A 243 3.09 -3.90 15.59
N ASN A 244 2.10 -3.79 14.71
CA ASN A 244 0.80 -4.45 14.86
C ASN A 244 0.12 -4.61 13.50
N GLU A 245 -0.83 -5.53 13.45
CA GLU A 245 -1.72 -5.77 12.32
C GLU A 245 -3.17 -5.71 12.81
N LEU A 246 -4.03 -4.98 12.10
CA LEU A 246 -5.45 -4.87 12.40
C LEU A 246 -6.27 -5.23 11.17
N ARG A 247 -7.16 -6.22 11.28
CA ARG A 247 -8.07 -6.64 10.22
C ARG A 247 -9.47 -6.09 10.47
N ARG A 248 -10.13 -5.65 9.39
CA ARG A 248 -11.52 -5.19 9.43
C ARG A 248 -12.45 -6.38 9.73
N GLY A 249 -12.29 -7.49 9.02
CA GLY A 249 -13.19 -8.63 9.11
C GLY A 249 -14.62 -8.21 8.79
N ASP A 250 -15.58 -8.69 9.59
CA ASP A 250 -17.01 -8.37 9.45
C ASP A 250 -17.41 -7.04 10.12
N ALA A 251 -16.46 -6.29 10.69
CA ALA A 251 -16.73 -5.00 11.32
C ALA A 251 -17.14 -3.95 10.28
N ASP A 252 -18.08 -3.07 10.66
CA ASP A 252 -18.39 -1.92 9.85
C ASP A 252 -17.22 -0.92 9.82
N ARG A 253 -17.27 0.03 8.89
CA ARG A 253 -16.18 1.03 8.72
C ARG A 253 -16.02 1.91 9.94
N THR A 254 -17.08 2.22 10.67
CA THR A 254 -17.05 3.09 11.85
C THR A 254 -16.34 2.40 12.99
N ASP A 255 -16.67 1.15 13.27
CA ASP A 255 -16.02 0.35 14.30
C ASP A 255 -14.54 0.11 13.97
N PHE A 256 -14.25 -0.17 12.70
CA PHE A 256 -12.87 -0.34 12.25
C PHE A 256 -12.06 0.95 12.40
N TYR A 257 -12.62 2.11 12.03
CA TYR A 257 -12.03 3.42 12.25
C TYR A 257 -11.70 3.69 13.71
N GLN A 258 -12.62 3.39 14.65
CA GLN A 258 -12.38 3.57 16.08
C GLN A 258 -11.19 2.72 16.56
N ARG A 259 -11.13 1.47 16.14
CA ARG A 259 -10.00 0.58 16.46
C ARG A 259 -8.66 1.09 15.90
N ILE A 260 -8.68 1.68 14.70
CA ILE A 260 -7.49 2.32 14.10
C ILE A 260 -7.03 3.49 14.99
N LEU A 261 -7.97 4.37 15.41
CA LEU A 261 -7.65 5.52 16.27
C LEU A 261 -7.05 5.10 17.62
N GLU A 262 -7.54 4.03 18.23
CA GLU A 262 -7.00 3.50 19.48
C GLU A 262 -5.53 3.09 19.35
N ILE A 263 -5.19 2.33 18.29
CA ILE A 263 -3.80 1.93 18.02
C ILE A 263 -2.93 3.15 17.70
N GLN A 264 -3.46 4.10 16.92
CA GLN A 264 -2.72 5.33 16.55
C GLN A 264 -2.43 6.20 17.78
N ALA A 265 -3.39 6.34 18.70
CA ALA A 265 -3.21 7.05 19.97
C ALA A 265 -2.12 6.39 20.84
N PHE A 266 -2.12 5.06 20.91
CA PHE A 266 -1.09 4.31 21.61
C PHE A 266 0.31 4.53 20.98
N LEU A 267 0.42 4.47 19.65
CA LEU A 267 1.67 4.70 18.94
C LEU A 267 2.23 6.11 19.15
N SER A 268 1.35 7.12 19.28
CA SER A 268 1.70 8.53 19.47
C SER A 268 2.08 8.89 20.92
N GLY A 269 2.04 7.93 21.86
CA GLY A 269 2.39 8.17 23.26
C GLY A 269 1.36 9.03 24.03
N LYS A 270 0.21 9.33 23.43
CA LYS A 270 -0.89 10.04 24.11
C LYS A 270 -1.63 9.05 25.03
N GLN A 271 -1.08 8.81 26.22
CA GLN A 271 -1.77 8.07 27.28
C GLN A 271 -2.97 8.89 27.75
N GLY A 272 -4.18 8.43 27.42
CA GLY A 272 -5.43 9.09 27.82
C GLY A 272 -6.69 8.28 27.59
N ALA A 273 -6.59 7.03 27.09
CA ALA A 273 -7.75 6.16 26.91
C ALA A 273 -7.60 4.90 27.80
N SER A 274 -8.23 4.92 28.97
CA SER A 274 -8.24 3.85 30.00
C SER A 274 -8.80 2.50 29.51
N SER A 275 -9.36 2.41 28.31
CA SER A 275 -9.91 1.18 27.73
C SER A 275 -8.97 0.48 26.74
N ALA A 276 -8.07 1.20 26.08
CA ALA A 276 -7.17 0.65 25.06
C ALA A 276 -6.07 -0.26 25.65
N VAL A 277 -5.69 -0.05 26.91
CA VAL A 277 -4.60 -0.80 27.56
C VAL A 277 -4.96 -2.28 27.74
N GLY A 278 -6.24 -2.62 27.96
CA GLY A 278 -6.70 -4.00 28.13
C GLY A 278 -6.64 -4.81 26.82
N PHE A 279 -6.99 -4.19 25.70
CA PHE A 279 -7.06 -4.87 24.40
C PHE A 279 -5.67 -5.11 23.78
N VAL A 280 -4.79 -4.12 23.82
CA VAL A 280 -3.42 -4.24 23.28
C VAL A 280 -2.57 -5.17 24.14
N ALA A 281 -2.70 -5.12 25.48
CA ALA A 281 -1.95 -5.99 26.37
C ALA A 281 -2.35 -7.47 26.22
N SER A 282 -3.62 -7.78 25.95
CA SER A 282 -4.07 -9.16 25.70
C SER A 282 -3.55 -9.71 24.36
N HIS A 283 -3.44 -8.89 23.33
CA HIS A 283 -2.93 -9.30 22.01
C HIS A 283 -1.41 -9.38 21.96
N VAL A 284 -0.68 -8.44 22.59
CA VAL A 284 0.79 -8.49 22.69
C VAL A 284 1.24 -9.64 23.59
N SER A 285 0.46 -9.97 24.65
CA SER A 285 0.74 -11.15 25.50
C SER A 285 0.47 -12.47 24.77
N ALA A 286 -0.45 -12.49 23.80
CA ALA A 286 -0.72 -13.67 22.97
C ALA A 286 0.37 -13.90 21.90
N LEU A 287 1.10 -12.85 21.50
CA LEU A 287 2.21 -12.93 20.55
C LEU A 287 3.57 -13.27 21.22
N ARG A 288 3.63 -13.26 22.57
CA ARG A 288 4.82 -13.63 23.36
C ARG A 288 4.72 -15.00 24.03
N LYS A 289 3.64 -15.72 23.85
CA LYS A 289 3.48 -17.13 24.24
C LYS A 289 3.35 -17.97 22.99
#